data_3618212eeb92ff18478d83bf7422434a
#
_entry.id   3618212eeb92ff18478d83bf7422434a
#
_cell.length_a   1.000
_cell.length_b   1.000
_cell.length_c   1.000
_cell.angle_alpha   90.00
_cell.angle_beta   90.00
_cell.angle_gamma   90.00
#
_symmetry.space_group_name_H-M   'P 1'
#
loop_
_entity.id
_entity.type
_entity.pdbx_description
1 polymer ?
#
loop_
_entity_poly.entity_id
_entity_poly.type
_entity_poly.pdbx_seq_one_letter_code
_entity_poly.pdbx_strand_id
1 'polypeptide(L)'
;EFELPPAEELAKLTPEERERVQSEARMKAKARAEAILKRIRAGEDFGRLAEAESACPSGKRDQGRLAEFVRGDMVKPFEDAAFALEMDTISEPVETKFGFHLIKKLGHQPVRLQPLEDVAERLKEEMQRNSVDEKIKRLLRREKKANPVKIMI
;
A
#
# COMPACT_ATOMS: atom_id res chain seq x y z
N GLU A 1 -12.19 0.84 0.05
CA GLU A 1 -11.83 2.21 0.40
C GLU A 1 -12.85 2.78 1.38
N PHE A 2 -12.40 3.70 2.26
CA PHE A 2 -13.30 4.39 3.16
C PHE A 2 -13.95 5.55 2.42
N GLU A 3 -15.26 5.55 2.33
CA GLU A 3 -16.03 6.66 1.77
C GLU A 3 -16.15 7.77 2.83
N LEU A 4 -15.13 8.63 2.89
CA LEU A 4 -15.11 9.78 3.80
C LEU A 4 -15.55 11.05 3.07
N PRO A 5 -16.19 11.99 3.77
CA PRO A 5 -16.45 13.31 3.23
C PRO A 5 -15.16 14.04 2.84
N PRO A 6 -15.24 15.07 1.97
CA PRO A 6 -14.09 15.88 1.62
C PRO A 6 -13.37 16.44 2.86
N ALA A 7 -12.05 16.61 2.75
CA ALA A 7 -11.23 17.09 3.87
C ALA A 7 -11.71 18.43 4.47
N GLU A 8 -12.29 19.29 3.62
CA GLU A 8 -12.86 20.59 4.04
C GLU A 8 -14.10 20.42 4.94
N GLU A 9 -14.92 19.41 4.68
CA GLU A 9 -16.09 19.10 5.51
C GLU A 9 -15.66 18.42 6.80
N LEU A 10 -14.73 17.48 6.73
CA LEU A 10 -14.15 16.84 7.92
C LEU A 10 -13.48 17.84 8.86
N ALA A 11 -12.87 18.91 8.32
CA ALA A 11 -12.23 19.94 9.11
C ALA A 11 -13.22 20.78 9.94
N LYS A 12 -14.48 20.87 9.51
CA LYS A 12 -15.54 21.62 10.19
C LYS A 12 -16.20 20.83 11.33
N LEU A 13 -16.01 19.51 11.36
CA LEU A 13 -16.59 18.64 12.38
C LEU A 13 -15.80 18.71 13.69
N THR A 14 -16.50 18.53 14.80
CA THR A 14 -15.87 18.30 16.09
C THR A 14 -15.07 17.00 16.11
N PRO A 15 -14.11 16.81 17.01
CA PRO A 15 -13.36 15.56 17.13
C PRO A 15 -14.27 14.32 17.27
N GLU A 16 -15.34 14.43 18.05
CA GLU A 16 -16.31 13.35 18.28
C GLU A 16 -17.11 13.01 17.02
N GLU A 17 -17.56 14.05 16.29
CA GLU A 17 -18.27 13.85 15.02
C GLU A 17 -17.37 13.22 13.95
N ARG A 18 -16.09 13.62 13.89
CA ARG A 18 -15.11 13.00 12.99
C ARG A 18 -14.94 11.50 13.29
N GLU A 19 -14.80 11.16 14.56
CA GLU A 19 -14.64 9.77 14.98
C GLU A 19 -15.87 8.93 14.62
N ARG A 20 -17.08 9.48 14.81
CA ARG A 20 -18.32 8.81 14.38
C ARG A 20 -18.36 8.58 12.87
N VAL A 21 -18.09 9.61 12.07
CA VAL A 21 -18.09 9.52 10.59
C VAL A 21 -17.05 8.50 10.13
N GLN A 22 -15.85 8.51 10.71
CA GLN A 22 -14.80 7.54 10.37
C GLN A 22 -15.20 6.11 10.76
N SER A 23 -15.80 5.93 11.93
CA SER A 23 -16.29 4.64 12.39
C SER A 23 -17.40 4.09 11.50
N GLU A 24 -18.35 4.92 11.10
CA GLU A 24 -19.42 4.53 10.18
C GLU A 24 -18.89 4.15 8.81
N ALA A 25 -17.97 4.95 8.24
CA ALA A 25 -17.32 4.66 6.96
C ALA A 25 -16.55 3.33 7.01
N ARG A 26 -15.86 3.07 8.13
CA ARG A 26 -15.14 1.84 8.38
C ARG A 26 -16.08 0.63 8.45
N MET A 27 -17.18 0.73 9.19
CA MET A 27 -18.17 -0.34 9.28
C MET A 27 -18.81 -0.65 7.91
N LYS A 28 -19.17 0.38 7.14
CA LYS A 28 -19.72 0.22 5.78
C LYS A 28 -18.72 -0.47 4.86
N ALA A 29 -17.46 -0.03 4.86
CA ALA A 29 -16.41 -0.61 4.03
C ALA A 29 -16.14 -2.08 4.39
N LYS A 30 -16.15 -2.42 5.68
CA LYS A 30 -16.00 -3.79 6.16
C LYS A 30 -17.16 -4.66 5.70
N ALA A 31 -18.40 -4.23 5.90
CA ALA A 31 -19.59 -4.96 5.49
C ALA A 31 -19.61 -5.20 3.96
N ARG A 32 -19.19 -4.21 3.17
CA ARG A 32 -19.05 -4.35 1.71
C ARG A 32 -18.00 -5.40 1.35
N ALA A 33 -16.84 -5.37 1.98
CA ALA A 33 -15.78 -6.36 1.75
C ALA A 33 -16.24 -7.79 2.13
N GLU A 34 -16.95 -7.95 3.24
CA GLU A 34 -17.52 -9.24 3.66
C GLU A 34 -18.60 -9.75 2.68
N ALA A 35 -19.43 -8.85 2.15
CA ALA A 35 -20.43 -9.21 1.13
C ALA A 35 -19.76 -9.69 -0.16
N ILE A 36 -18.70 -9.01 -0.62
CA ILE A 36 -17.91 -9.42 -1.79
C ILE A 36 -17.24 -10.77 -1.53
N LEU A 37 -16.65 -10.97 -0.35
CA LEU A 37 -16.02 -12.24 0.03
C LEU A 37 -17.03 -13.41 -0.02
N LYS A 38 -18.25 -13.20 0.44
CA LYS A 38 -19.32 -14.22 0.34
C LYS A 38 -19.63 -14.59 -1.11
N ARG A 39 -19.67 -13.61 -2.02
CA ARG A 39 -19.90 -13.83 -3.45
C ARG A 39 -18.76 -14.64 -4.08
N ILE A 40 -17.51 -14.30 -3.74
CA ILE A 40 -16.35 -15.06 -4.21
C ILE A 40 -16.40 -16.51 -3.70
N ARG A 41 -16.71 -16.71 -2.42
CA ARG A 41 -16.87 -18.07 -1.84
C ARG A 41 -18.04 -18.86 -2.43
N ALA A 42 -19.04 -18.17 -2.98
CA ALA A 42 -20.15 -18.77 -3.73
C ALA A 42 -19.78 -19.13 -5.18
N GLY A 43 -18.55 -18.83 -5.63
CA GLY A 43 -18.03 -19.19 -6.93
C GLY A 43 -18.00 -18.07 -7.97
N GLU A 44 -18.32 -16.82 -7.58
CA GLU A 44 -18.13 -15.69 -8.48
C GLU A 44 -16.65 -15.42 -8.74
N ASP A 45 -16.35 -15.01 -9.97
CA ASP A 45 -14.96 -14.77 -10.39
C ASP A 45 -14.35 -13.55 -9.68
N PHE A 46 -13.21 -13.75 -9.04
CA PHE A 46 -12.49 -12.71 -8.29
C PHE A 46 -12.13 -11.52 -9.18
N GLY A 47 -11.63 -11.78 -10.39
CA GLY A 47 -11.18 -10.73 -11.31
C GLY A 47 -12.32 -9.83 -11.77
N ARG A 48 -13.47 -10.44 -12.13
CA ARG A 48 -14.67 -9.69 -12.50
C ARG A 48 -15.20 -8.84 -11.35
N LEU A 49 -15.19 -9.38 -10.14
CA LEU A 49 -15.59 -8.63 -8.95
C LEU A 49 -14.62 -7.49 -8.64
N ALA A 50 -13.32 -7.72 -8.80
CA ALA A 50 -12.32 -6.68 -8.63
C ALA A 50 -12.51 -5.54 -9.64
N GLU A 51 -12.79 -5.85 -10.91
CA GLU A 51 -13.06 -4.88 -11.95
C GLU A 51 -14.32 -4.05 -11.67
N ALA A 52 -15.39 -4.69 -11.21
CA ALA A 52 -16.66 -4.04 -10.94
C ALA A 52 -16.69 -3.26 -9.62
N GLU A 53 -16.16 -3.85 -8.56
CA GLU A 53 -16.39 -3.41 -7.17
C GLU A 53 -15.17 -2.75 -6.53
N SER A 54 -13.95 -2.90 -7.11
CA SER A 54 -12.76 -2.30 -6.50
C SER A 54 -12.83 -0.78 -6.56
N ALA A 55 -12.48 -0.12 -5.46
CA ALA A 55 -12.30 1.32 -5.42
C ALA A 55 -10.89 1.73 -5.90
N CYS A 56 -9.94 0.78 -5.91
CA CYS A 56 -8.58 1.04 -6.37
C CYS A 56 -8.51 1.03 -7.91
N PRO A 57 -7.97 2.10 -8.54
CA PRO A 57 -7.86 2.16 -10.01
C PRO A 57 -7.04 1.02 -10.62
N SER A 58 -5.97 0.57 -9.94
CA SER A 58 -5.18 -0.58 -10.39
C SER A 58 -5.97 -1.89 -10.30
N GLY A 59 -6.78 -2.07 -9.25
CA GLY A 59 -7.65 -3.23 -9.10
C GLY A 59 -8.70 -3.32 -10.20
N LYS A 60 -9.23 -2.19 -10.66
CA LYS A 60 -10.16 -2.16 -11.79
C LYS A 60 -9.52 -2.51 -13.11
N ARG A 61 -8.31 -1.95 -13.38
CA ARG A 61 -7.65 -2.05 -14.68
C ARG A 61 -7.24 -3.47 -15.05
N ASP A 62 -6.67 -4.19 -14.09
CA ASP A 62 -6.03 -5.48 -14.33
C ASP A 62 -6.75 -6.64 -13.62
N GLN A 63 -8.08 -6.51 -13.44
CA GLN A 63 -8.90 -7.50 -12.73
C GLN A 63 -8.35 -7.85 -11.33
N GLY A 64 -7.81 -6.85 -10.67
CA GLY A 64 -7.23 -7.01 -9.34
C GLY A 64 -5.82 -7.61 -9.31
N ARG A 65 -5.21 -7.89 -10.47
CA ARG A 65 -3.85 -8.41 -10.51
C ARG A 65 -2.84 -7.35 -10.09
N LEU A 66 -1.96 -7.73 -9.21
CA LEU A 66 -0.79 -6.95 -8.82
C LEU A 66 0.46 -7.59 -9.42
N ALA A 67 1.44 -6.76 -9.78
CA ALA A 67 2.77 -7.24 -10.08
C ALA A 67 3.38 -7.96 -8.87
N GLU A 68 4.37 -8.79 -9.11
CA GLU A 68 5.14 -9.41 -8.04
C GLU A 68 5.76 -8.33 -7.15
N PHE A 69 5.70 -8.53 -5.85
CA PHE A 69 6.24 -7.60 -4.86
C PHE A 69 6.99 -8.36 -3.77
N VAL A 70 7.93 -7.69 -3.15
CA VAL A 70 8.72 -8.21 -2.02
C VAL A 70 8.31 -7.53 -0.72
N ARG A 71 8.82 -8.04 0.40
CA ARG A 71 8.59 -7.41 1.71
C ARG A 71 9.15 -5.99 1.72
N GLY A 72 8.32 -5.04 2.18
CA GLY A 72 8.63 -3.62 2.22
C GLY A 72 8.02 -2.79 1.08
N ASP A 73 7.49 -3.42 0.03
CA ASP A 73 6.86 -2.72 -1.10
C ASP A 73 5.44 -2.27 -0.79
N MET A 74 4.75 -3.02 0.08
CA MET A 74 3.35 -2.79 0.40
C MET A 74 3.17 -2.34 1.86
N VAL A 75 1.99 -1.83 2.19
CA VAL A 75 1.66 -1.52 3.59
C VAL A 75 1.63 -2.80 4.42
N LYS A 76 2.20 -2.73 5.61
CA LYS A 76 2.46 -3.90 6.45
C LYS A 76 1.26 -4.84 6.65
N PRO A 77 0.02 -4.37 6.96
CA PRO A 77 -1.11 -5.29 7.12
C PRO A 77 -1.45 -6.07 5.85
N PHE A 78 -1.35 -5.42 4.67
CA PHE A 78 -1.57 -6.09 3.39
C PHE A 78 -0.50 -7.13 3.10
N GLU A 79 0.76 -6.75 3.31
CA GLU A 79 1.91 -7.63 3.11
C GLU A 79 1.86 -8.86 4.01
N ASP A 80 1.66 -8.67 5.30
CA ASP A 80 1.59 -9.76 6.27
C ASP A 80 0.49 -10.76 5.90
N ALA A 81 -0.68 -10.27 5.50
CA ALA A 81 -1.78 -11.11 5.04
C ALA A 81 -1.44 -11.86 3.74
N ALA A 82 -0.89 -11.17 2.73
CA ALA A 82 -0.55 -11.77 1.45
C ALA A 82 0.52 -12.87 1.58
N PHE A 83 1.52 -12.66 2.43
CA PHE A 83 2.57 -13.67 2.65
C PHE A 83 2.08 -14.86 3.52
N ALA A 84 1.14 -14.64 4.43
CA ALA A 84 0.57 -15.70 5.28
C ALA A 84 -0.42 -16.60 4.53
N LEU A 85 -1.01 -16.12 3.43
CA LEU A 85 -1.98 -16.91 2.66
C LEU A 85 -1.33 -18.14 2.01
N GLU A 86 -2.10 -19.21 1.95
CA GLU A 86 -1.77 -20.38 1.12
C GLU A 86 -2.07 -20.07 -0.36
N MET A 87 -1.50 -20.86 -1.26
CA MET A 87 -1.72 -20.73 -2.69
C MET A 87 -3.19 -20.89 -3.04
N ASP A 88 -3.67 -20.07 -3.97
CA ASP A 88 -5.06 -20.05 -4.44
C ASP A 88 -6.12 -19.78 -3.37
N THR A 89 -5.72 -19.37 -2.17
CA THR A 89 -6.65 -18.97 -1.11
C THR A 89 -6.94 -17.47 -1.13
N ILE A 90 -8.04 -17.10 -0.48
CA ILE A 90 -8.51 -15.72 -0.36
C ILE A 90 -8.51 -15.33 1.12
N SER A 91 -8.00 -14.13 1.42
CA SER A 91 -7.98 -13.60 2.78
C SER A 91 -9.37 -13.23 3.29
N GLU A 92 -9.51 -13.16 4.59
CA GLU A 92 -10.54 -12.31 5.20
C GLU A 92 -10.29 -10.84 4.84
N PRO A 93 -11.28 -9.94 5.04
CA PRO A 93 -11.07 -8.52 4.80
C PRO A 93 -9.92 -7.94 5.62
N VAL A 94 -8.85 -7.55 4.95
CA VAL A 94 -7.64 -6.98 5.57
C VAL A 94 -7.76 -5.48 5.63
N GLU A 95 -7.69 -4.93 6.83
CA GLU A 95 -7.76 -3.50 7.04
C GLU A 95 -6.40 -2.83 6.84
N THR A 96 -6.41 -1.73 6.10
CA THR A 96 -5.27 -0.83 5.93
C THR A 96 -5.71 0.62 6.11
N LYS A 97 -4.77 1.55 6.08
CA LYS A 97 -5.09 2.99 6.09
C LYS A 97 -5.92 3.46 4.90
N PHE A 98 -6.02 2.66 3.84
CA PHE A 98 -6.78 2.99 2.63
C PHE A 98 -8.17 2.37 2.60
N GLY A 99 -8.45 1.38 3.45
CA GLY A 99 -9.71 0.66 3.46
C GLY A 99 -9.54 -0.84 3.71
N PHE A 100 -10.55 -1.61 3.37
CA PHE A 100 -10.52 -3.06 3.44
C PHE A 100 -10.13 -3.65 2.09
N HIS A 101 -9.28 -4.67 2.13
CA HIS A 101 -8.77 -5.37 0.96
C HIS A 101 -9.07 -6.87 1.07
N LEU A 102 -9.47 -7.47 -0.05
CA LEU A 102 -9.53 -8.92 -0.24
C LEU A 102 -8.33 -9.31 -1.09
N ILE A 103 -7.56 -10.26 -0.63
CA ILE A 103 -6.30 -10.66 -1.27
C ILE A 103 -6.43 -12.12 -1.70
N LYS A 104 -6.16 -12.41 -2.98
CA LYS A 104 -6.02 -13.77 -3.48
C LYS A 104 -4.57 -14.02 -3.85
N LYS A 105 -3.98 -15.07 -3.30
CA LYS A 105 -2.60 -15.45 -3.63
C LYS A 105 -2.58 -16.31 -4.87
N LEU A 106 -1.96 -15.81 -5.94
CA LEU A 106 -1.85 -16.49 -7.23
C LEU A 106 -0.50 -17.18 -7.42
N GLY A 107 0.53 -16.73 -6.73
CA GLY A 107 1.88 -17.24 -6.86
C GLY A 107 2.73 -16.92 -5.64
N HIS A 108 3.77 -17.69 -5.44
CA HIS A 108 4.83 -17.41 -4.48
C HIS A 108 6.15 -17.90 -5.07
N GLN A 109 7.07 -16.98 -5.28
CA GLN A 109 8.42 -17.37 -5.60
C GLN A 109 9.22 -17.48 -4.30
N PRO A 110 9.82 -18.64 -4.02
CA PRO A 110 10.69 -18.77 -2.86
C PRO A 110 11.85 -17.78 -2.99
N VAL A 111 12.21 -17.15 -1.89
CA VAL A 111 13.39 -16.28 -1.84
C VAL A 111 14.62 -17.10 -2.28
N ARG A 112 15.17 -16.80 -3.43
CA ARG A 112 16.47 -17.32 -3.83
C ARG A 112 17.54 -16.45 -3.18
N LEU A 113 18.20 -16.99 -2.17
CA LEU A 113 19.40 -16.36 -1.65
C LEU A 113 20.46 -16.40 -2.74
N GLN A 114 20.83 -15.25 -3.28
CA GLN A 114 22.00 -15.15 -4.14
C GLN A 114 23.25 -15.23 -3.24
N PRO A 115 24.28 -16.00 -3.64
CA PRO A 115 25.55 -15.97 -2.92
C PRO A 115 26.06 -14.54 -2.82
N LEU A 116 26.66 -14.23 -1.67
CA LEU A 116 27.19 -12.88 -1.44
C LEU A 116 28.19 -12.45 -2.52
N GLU A 117 28.94 -13.39 -3.05
CA GLU A 117 29.93 -13.20 -4.10
C GLU A 117 29.30 -12.64 -5.38
N ASP A 118 28.09 -13.09 -5.74
CA ASP A 118 27.40 -12.65 -6.95
C ASP A 118 26.81 -11.23 -6.83
N VAL A 119 26.59 -10.77 -5.61
CA VAL A 119 25.96 -9.46 -5.33
C VAL A 119 26.91 -8.46 -4.70
N ALA A 120 28.07 -8.87 -4.26
CA ALA A 120 29.01 -8.06 -3.50
C ALA A 120 29.43 -6.76 -4.21
N GLU A 121 29.79 -6.86 -5.50
CA GLU A 121 30.18 -5.68 -6.28
C GLU A 121 29.00 -4.70 -6.46
N ARG A 122 27.81 -5.20 -6.76
CA ARG A 122 26.61 -4.38 -6.91
C ARG A 122 26.23 -3.69 -5.59
N LEU A 123 26.29 -4.40 -4.48
CA LEU A 123 26.06 -3.83 -3.14
C LEU A 123 27.07 -2.76 -2.79
N LYS A 124 28.35 -2.99 -3.10
CA LYS A 124 29.41 -2.03 -2.88
C LYS A 124 29.21 -0.74 -3.68
N GLU A 125 28.84 -0.85 -4.96
CA GLU A 125 28.53 0.30 -5.80
C GLU A 125 27.30 1.07 -5.29
N GLU A 126 26.27 0.36 -4.85
CA GLU A 126 25.06 0.98 -4.28
C GLU A 126 25.34 1.69 -2.97
N MET A 127 26.12 1.08 -2.07
CA MET A 127 26.58 1.70 -0.83
C MET A 127 27.41 2.94 -1.11
N GLN A 128 28.30 2.92 -2.10
CA GLN A 128 29.10 4.07 -2.50
C GLN A 128 28.21 5.20 -3.03
N ARG A 129 27.28 4.91 -3.92
CA ARG A 129 26.29 5.90 -4.44
C ARG A 129 25.49 6.52 -3.32
N ASN A 130 24.91 5.72 -2.43
CA ASN A 130 24.14 6.21 -1.31
C ASN A 130 24.97 7.08 -0.36
N SER A 131 26.22 6.71 -0.12
CA SER A 131 27.17 7.50 0.71
C SER A 131 27.49 8.87 0.06
N VAL A 132 27.66 8.92 -1.25
CA VAL A 132 27.88 10.16 -2.00
C VAL A 132 26.62 11.05 -1.96
N ASP A 133 25.46 10.49 -2.22
CA ASP A 133 24.18 11.22 -2.19
C ASP A 133 23.91 11.83 -0.79
N GLU A 134 24.15 11.08 0.26
CA GLU A 134 24.00 11.61 1.62
C GLU A 134 25.01 12.74 1.92
N LYS A 135 26.24 12.63 1.44
CA LYS A 135 27.23 13.71 1.56
C LYS A 135 26.80 14.94 0.79
N ILE A 136 26.30 14.80 -0.44
CA ILE A 136 25.81 15.90 -1.26
C ILE A 136 24.61 16.56 -0.58
N LYS A 137 23.61 15.81 -0.13
CA LYS A 137 22.46 16.35 0.60
C LYS A 137 22.87 17.12 1.86
N ARG A 138 23.86 16.62 2.58
CA ARG A 138 24.40 17.27 3.78
C ARG A 138 25.10 18.59 3.44
N LEU A 139 25.89 18.63 2.37
CA LEU A 139 26.54 19.85 1.88
C LEU A 139 25.51 20.90 1.42
N LEU A 140 24.52 20.48 0.62
CA LEU A 140 23.44 21.35 0.15
C LEU A 140 22.62 21.95 1.32
N ARG A 141 22.33 21.17 2.35
CA ARG A 141 21.67 21.67 3.56
C ARG A 141 22.53 22.72 4.29
N ARG A 142 23.84 22.49 4.36
CA ARG A 142 24.79 23.42 4.97
C ARG A 142 24.87 24.73 4.19
N GLU A 143 25.00 24.65 2.86
CA GLU A 143 25.05 25.84 1.97
C GLU A 143 23.76 26.63 2.00
N LYS A 144 22.60 25.99 1.92
CA LYS A 144 21.27 26.65 2.06
C LYS A 144 21.12 27.38 3.40
N LYS A 145 21.71 26.84 4.47
CA LYS A 145 21.68 27.46 5.80
C LYS A 145 22.66 28.65 5.89
N ALA A 146 23.83 28.54 5.23
CA ALA A 146 24.84 29.57 5.22
C ALA A 146 24.49 30.76 4.28
N ASN A 147 23.82 30.47 3.18
CA ASN A 147 23.44 31.44 2.14
C ASN A 147 21.93 31.39 1.87
N PRO A 148 21.09 31.97 2.75
CA PRO A 148 19.64 31.99 2.53
C PRO A 148 19.31 32.89 1.32
N VAL A 149 18.76 32.32 0.27
CA VAL A 149 18.24 33.05 -0.89
C VAL A 149 16.97 33.78 -0.47
N LYS A 150 17.00 35.11 -0.38
CA LYS A 150 15.81 35.93 -0.24
C LYS A 150 15.24 36.18 -1.66
N ILE A 151 14.11 35.52 -1.94
CA ILE A 151 13.30 35.89 -3.13
C ILE A 151 12.45 37.07 -2.71
N MET A 152 12.70 38.23 -3.29
CA MET A 152 11.78 39.36 -3.23
C MET A 152 10.84 39.23 -4.43
N ILE A 153 9.54 39.05 -4.15
CA ILE A 153 8.44 39.11 -5.11
C ILE A 153 7.86 40.50 -5.02
#